data_3f7b9e255176ea1a1bb4bcbe71b582a6
#
_entry.id   3f7b9e255176ea1a1bb4bcbe71b582a6
#
_cell.length_a   1.000
_cell.length_b   1.000
_cell.length_c   1.000
_cell.angle_alpha   90.00
_cell.angle_beta   90.00
_cell.angle_gamma   90.00
#
_symmetry.space_group_name_H-M   'P 1'
#
loop_
_entity.id
_entity.type
_entity.pdbx_description
1 polymer ?
#
loop_
_entity_poly.entity_id
_entity_poly.type
_entity_poly.pdbx_seq_one_letter_code
_entity_poly.pdbx_strand_id
1 'polypeptide(L)'
;MIRYLLFVFFALVTCVGNGLAGEYQLDWHVPDEELIYHSCGCADSCWVAEVRQAKAEKPFIAKLRCDCEKLYFTDKTGVERVVAENCDELNTDNKMDLIPERIKQLQSHFNPPR
;
A
#
# COMPACT_ATOMS: atom_id res chain seq x y z
N MET A 1 -51.48 -5.53 -10.07
CA MET A 1 -51.32 -5.70 -8.66
C MET A 1 -50.02 -6.29 -8.26
N ILE A 2 -49.62 -7.33 -8.85
CA ILE A 2 -48.46 -8.04 -8.42
C ILE A 2 -47.18 -7.42 -8.89
N ARG A 3 -47.25 -6.64 -9.87
CA ARG A 3 -46.06 -6.08 -10.49
C ARG A 3 -45.29 -5.12 -9.64
N TYR A 4 -45.83 -4.74 -8.54
CA TYR A 4 -45.13 -3.81 -7.68
C TYR A 4 -43.97 -4.43 -6.99
N LEU A 5 -43.91 -5.71 -6.91
CA LEU A 5 -42.86 -6.39 -6.26
C LEU A 5 -41.55 -6.30 -6.98
N LEU A 6 -41.60 -5.91 -8.23
CA LEU A 6 -40.37 -5.88 -9.00
C LEU A 6 -39.47 -4.72 -8.70
N PHE A 7 -39.96 -3.74 -8.01
CA PHE A 7 -39.17 -2.55 -7.77
C PHE A 7 -38.23 -2.66 -6.60
N VAL A 8 -38.45 -3.64 -5.80
CA VAL A 8 -37.69 -3.74 -4.56
C VAL A 8 -36.28 -4.24 -4.78
N PHE A 9 -36.04 -4.84 -5.90
CA PHE A 9 -34.76 -5.46 -6.11
C PHE A 9 -33.65 -4.54 -6.49
N PHE A 10 -33.97 -3.38 -6.92
CA PHE A 10 -32.94 -2.51 -7.44
C PHE A 10 -32.07 -1.90 -6.39
N ALA A 11 -32.53 -1.82 -5.21
CA ALA A 11 -31.79 -1.12 -4.17
C ALA A 11 -30.57 -1.88 -3.66
N LEU A 12 -30.48 -3.15 -3.99
CA LEU A 12 -29.46 -3.97 -3.35
C LEU A 12 -28.16 -4.06 -4.09
N VAL A 13 -28.11 -3.53 -5.28
CA VAL A 13 -26.94 -3.80 -6.12
C VAL A 13 -25.84 -2.78 -5.97
N THR A 14 -26.09 -1.70 -5.30
CA THR A 14 -25.20 -0.57 -5.34
C THR A 14 -24.07 -0.59 -4.34
N CYS A 15 -24.04 -1.52 -3.46
CA CYS A 15 -23.06 -1.49 -2.38
C CYS A 15 -21.79 -2.27 -2.65
N VAL A 16 -21.65 -2.78 -3.85
CA VAL A 16 -20.53 -3.64 -4.16
C VAL A 16 -19.42 -2.83 -4.77
N GLY A 17 -18.21 -3.07 -4.33
CA GLY A 17 -17.08 -2.49 -5.00
C GLY A 17 -16.36 -1.38 -4.25
N ASN A 18 -16.85 -1.02 -3.09
CA ASN A 18 -16.19 0.04 -2.35
C ASN A 18 -15.02 -0.45 -1.51
N GLY A 19 -14.84 -1.74 -1.40
CA GLY A 19 -13.82 -2.27 -0.55
C GLY A 19 -12.41 -1.98 -1.02
N LEU A 20 -12.23 -1.57 -2.25
CA LEU A 20 -10.90 -1.36 -2.79
C LEU A 20 -10.51 0.10 -2.87
N ALA A 21 -11.31 0.99 -2.29
CA ALA A 21 -11.14 2.42 -2.46
C ALA A 21 -9.83 2.91 -1.90
N GLY A 22 -9.08 2.43 -1.17
CA GLY A 22 -7.83 2.95 -0.66
C GLY A 22 -6.59 2.26 -1.18
N GLU A 23 -6.72 1.41 -2.19
CA GLU A 23 -5.58 0.65 -2.69
C GLU A 23 -5.20 1.11 -4.08
N TYR A 24 -3.91 1.41 -4.29
CA TYR A 24 -3.39 1.88 -5.56
C TYR A 24 -2.10 1.17 -5.91
N GLN A 25 -1.83 1.10 -7.21
CA GLN A 25 -0.53 0.66 -7.67
C GLN A 25 0.31 1.90 -7.96
N LEU A 26 1.49 1.99 -7.37
CA LEU A 26 2.40 3.11 -7.58
C LEU A 26 3.41 2.76 -8.67
N ASP A 27 4.10 3.79 -9.18
CA ASP A 27 5.16 3.60 -10.17
C ASP A 27 6.31 2.83 -9.55
N TRP A 28 6.64 1.71 -10.16
CA TRP A 28 7.74 0.88 -9.71
C TRP A 28 8.33 0.19 -10.93
N HIS A 29 9.58 0.50 -11.21
CA HIS A 29 10.19 0.14 -12.49
C HIS A 29 11.13 -1.07 -12.41
N VAL A 30 10.87 -1.99 -11.52
CA VAL A 30 11.61 -3.25 -11.44
C VAL A 30 10.80 -4.33 -12.15
N PRO A 31 11.38 -5.03 -13.12
CA PRO A 31 10.64 -6.08 -13.84
C PRO A 31 10.11 -7.14 -12.89
N ASP A 32 8.89 -7.59 -13.15
CA ASP A 32 8.20 -8.64 -12.40
C ASP A 32 7.86 -8.27 -10.97
N GLU A 33 7.99 -7.01 -10.59
CA GLU A 33 7.60 -6.51 -9.28
C GLU A 33 6.54 -5.43 -9.41
N GLU A 34 5.75 -5.29 -8.36
CA GLU A 34 4.78 -4.22 -8.28
C GLU A 34 4.78 -3.60 -6.89
N LEU A 35 4.42 -2.34 -6.81
CA LEU A 35 4.34 -1.61 -5.54
C LEU A 35 2.90 -1.22 -5.32
N ILE A 36 2.33 -1.72 -4.23
CA ILE A 36 0.93 -1.52 -3.89
C ILE A 36 0.85 -0.65 -2.63
N TYR A 37 0.05 0.39 -2.71
CA TYR A 37 -0.18 1.32 -1.60
C TYR A 37 -1.62 1.20 -1.14
N HIS A 38 -1.84 1.20 0.16
CA HIS A 38 -3.19 1.37 0.69
C HIS A 38 -3.16 2.19 1.97
N SER A 39 -4.21 2.95 2.18
CA SER A 39 -4.39 3.78 3.36
C SER A 39 -5.12 3.00 4.44
N CYS A 40 -4.81 3.29 5.68
CA CYS A 40 -5.46 2.63 6.82
C CYS A 40 -6.01 3.62 7.85
N GLY A 41 -6.13 4.89 7.51
CA GLY A 41 -6.78 5.86 8.38
C GLY A 41 -5.87 6.98 8.85
N CYS A 42 -6.21 7.61 9.97
CA CYS A 42 -5.48 8.74 10.54
C CYS A 42 -5.27 9.88 9.53
N ALA A 43 -6.34 10.21 8.76
CA ALA A 43 -6.24 11.22 7.71
C ALA A 43 -5.08 10.96 6.76
N ASP A 44 -4.90 9.68 6.43
CA ASP A 44 -3.86 9.20 5.52
C ASP A 44 -2.45 9.23 6.12
N SER A 45 -2.36 9.29 7.43
CA SER A 45 -1.09 9.07 8.12
C SER A 45 -0.92 7.61 8.54
N CYS A 46 -1.90 6.75 8.27
CA CYS A 46 -1.75 5.31 8.35
C CYS A 46 -1.78 4.77 6.94
N TRP A 47 -0.69 4.15 6.51
CA TRP A 47 -0.62 3.59 5.16
C TRP A 47 0.45 2.50 5.09
N VAL A 48 0.32 1.67 4.08
CA VAL A 48 1.27 0.60 3.80
C VAL A 48 1.60 0.64 2.31
N ALA A 49 2.88 0.55 2.00
CA ALA A 49 3.35 0.42 0.63
C ALA A 49 4.19 -0.85 0.55
N GLU A 50 3.73 -1.81 -0.20
CA GLU A 50 4.34 -3.14 -0.23
C GLU A 50 4.82 -3.46 -1.64
N VAL A 51 6.08 -3.88 -1.74
CA VAL A 51 6.65 -4.39 -2.99
C VAL A 51 6.44 -5.90 -3.01
N ARG A 52 5.86 -6.38 -4.08
CA ARG A 52 5.55 -7.80 -4.29
C ARG A 52 6.08 -8.27 -5.62
N GLN A 53 6.35 -9.57 -5.72
CA GLN A 53 6.53 -10.17 -7.02
C GLN A 53 5.17 -10.39 -7.65
N ALA A 54 5.01 -9.99 -8.90
CA ALA A 54 3.72 -10.03 -9.54
C ALA A 54 3.22 -11.45 -9.79
N LYS A 55 4.11 -12.44 -9.84
CA LYS A 55 3.75 -13.79 -10.27
C LYS A 55 4.15 -14.90 -9.33
N ALA A 56 4.77 -14.61 -8.20
CA ALA A 56 5.27 -15.64 -7.31
C ALA A 56 4.23 -16.04 -6.27
N GLU A 57 4.35 -17.24 -5.75
CA GLU A 57 3.48 -17.70 -4.67
C GLU A 57 3.71 -16.94 -3.37
N LYS A 58 4.93 -16.52 -3.14
CA LYS A 58 5.26 -15.69 -1.98
C LYS A 58 5.69 -14.34 -2.49
N PRO A 59 4.73 -13.47 -2.68
CA PRO A 59 5.00 -12.23 -3.38
C PRO A 59 5.77 -11.19 -2.60
N PHE A 60 5.92 -11.34 -1.30
CA PHE A 60 6.51 -10.30 -0.48
C PHE A 60 7.98 -10.05 -0.79
N ILE A 61 8.35 -8.79 -1.00
CA ILE A 61 9.74 -8.38 -1.20
C ILE A 61 10.16 -7.35 -0.16
N ALA A 62 9.36 -6.32 0.06
CA ALA A 62 9.66 -5.27 1.01
C ALA A 62 8.40 -4.51 1.37
N LYS A 63 8.40 -3.84 2.50
CA LYS A 63 7.24 -3.07 2.93
C LYS A 63 7.68 -1.84 3.69
N LEU A 64 7.07 -0.72 3.38
CA LEU A 64 7.22 0.52 4.12
C LEU A 64 5.85 0.89 4.65
N ARG A 65 5.75 1.17 5.94
CA ARG A 65 4.46 1.54 6.51
C ARG A 65 4.59 2.65 7.54
N CYS A 66 3.56 3.46 7.60
CA CYS A 66 3.40 4.48 8.63
C CYS A 66 2.18 4.10 9.48
N ASP A 67 2.34 4.07 10.78
CA ASP A 67 1.28 3.67 11.69
C ASP A 67 0.62 4.85 12.39
N CYS A 68 0.50 5.96 11.71
CA CYS A 68 0.04 7.26 12.21
C CYS A 68 1.13 8.00 12.97
N GLU A 69 2.20 7.36 13.32
CA GLU A 69 3.30 7.98 14.05
C GLU A 69 4.65 7.68 13.43
N LYS A 70 5.10 6.46 13.51
CA LYS A 70 6.45 6.07 13.10
C LYS A 70 6.48 5.42 11.74
N LEU A 71 7.62 5.48 11.12
CA LEU A 71 7.86 4.84 9.84
C LEU A 71 8.63 3.54 10.06
N TYR A 72 8.13 2.47 9.48
CA TYR A 72 8.71 1.13 9.60
C TYR A 72 9.06 0.58 8.23
N PHE A 73 10.17 -0.10 8.17
CA PHE A 73 10.57 -0.81 6.96
C PHE A 73 10.77 -2.28 7.25
N THR A 74 10.17 -3.14 6.44
CA THR A 74 10.36 -4.59 6.52
C THR A 74 11.19 -5.01 5.32
N ASP A 75 12.34 -5.63 5.58
CA ASP A 75 13.24 -6.06 4.52
C ASP A 75 12.80 -7.41 3.94
N LYS A 76 13.52 -7.89 2.95
CA LYS A 76 13.13 -9.12 2.26
C LYS A 76 13.21 -10.36 3.15
N THR A 77 13.89 -10.28 4.27
CA THR A 77 13.95 -11.40 5.21
C THR A 77 12.80 -11.37 6.19
N GLY A 78 11.95 -10.34 6.13
CA GLY A 78 10.81 -10.21 7.02
C GLY A 78 11.09 -9.47 8.31
N VAL A 79 12.27 -8.90 8.47
CA VAL A 79 12.60 -8.14 9.67
C VAL A 79 12.11 -6.72 9.54
N GLU A 80 11.29 -6.28 10.48
CA GLU A 80 10.75 -4.93 10.50
C GLU A 80 11.53 -4.06 11.48
N ARG A 81 11.84 -2.83 11.07
CA ARG A 81 12.58 -1.87 11.88
C ARG A 81 11.94 -0.51 11.81
N VAL A 82 12.02 0.25 12.89
CA VAL A 82 11.67 1.66 12.87
C VAL A 82 12.78 2.40 12.13
N VAL A 83 12.44 3.11 11.08
CA VAL A 83 13.43 3.83 10.27
C VAL A 83 13.27 5.34 10.40
N ALA A 84 12.18 5.82 11.00
CA ALA A 84 12.01 7.23 11.33
C ALA A 84 11.00 7.36 12.45
N GLU A 85 11.19 8.38 13.28
CA GLU A 85 10.30 8.62 14.42
C GLU A 85 8.96 9.20 14.02
N ASN A 86 8.87 9.71 12.81
CA ASN A 86 7.60 10.17 12.26
C ASN A 86 7.62 9.96 10.75
N CYS A 87 6.48 10.20 10.11
CA CYS A 87 6.33 10.00 8.67
C CYS A 87 6.26 11.33 7.92
N ASP A 88 6.65 12.41 8.54
CA ASP A 88 6.46 13.75 7.98
C ASP A 88 7.15 13.95 6.63
N GLU A 89 8.31 13.35 6.44
CA GLU A 89 9.01 13.45 5.17
C GLU A 89 8.20 12.92 4.00
N LEU A 90 7.36 11.92 4.26
CA LEU A 90 6.59 11.26 3.23
C LEU A 90 5.15 11.73 3.16
N ASN A 91 4.61 12.26 4.27
CA ASN A 91 3.21 12.68 4.29
C ASN A 91 3.07 14.11 3.74
N THR A 92 3.45 14.26 2.49
CA THR A 92 3.41 15.53 1.76
C THR A 92 2.62 15.34 0.49
N ASP A 93 2.46 16.41 -0.27
CA ASP A 93 1.77 16.35 -1.56
C ASP A 93 2.46 15.40 -2.55
N ASN A 94 3.75 15.14 -2.37
CA ASN A 94 4.52 14.28 -3.26
C ASN A 94 4.65 12.86 -2.74
N LYS A 95 3.84 12.48 -1.78
CA LYS A 95 3.95 11.18 -1.12
C LYS A 95 4.10 10.03 -2.11
N MET A 96 3.27 9.99 -3.13
CA MET A 96 3.25 8.85 -4.04
C MET A 96 4.51 8.75 -4.89
N ASP A 97 5.23 9.85 -5.07
CA ASP A 97 6.51 9.85 -5.77
C ASP A 97 7.67 9.55 -4.82
N LEU A 98 7.55 9.95 -3.58
CA LEU A 98 8.63 9.78 -2.61
C LEU A 98 8.72 8.38 -2.05
N ILE A 99 7.60 7.69 -1.92
CA ILE A 99 7.56 6.34 -1.36
C ILE A 99 8.45 5.38 -2.16
N PRO A 100 8.34 5.30 -3.48
CA PRO A 100 9.20 4.38 -4.24
C PRO A 100 10.68 4.65 -4.03
N GLU A 101 11.07 5.90 -4.02
CA GLU A 101 12.47 6.26 -3.82
C GLU A 101 12.96 5.89 -2.43
N ARG A 102 12.15 6.13 -1.43
CA ARG A 102 12.52 5.78 -0.06
C ARG A 102 12.68 4.27 0.09
N ILE A 103 11.81 3.49 -0.51
CA ILE A 103 11.93 2.04 -0.46
C ILE A 103 13.24 1.60 -1.09
N LYS A 104 13.60 2.15 -2.24
CA LYS A 104 14.86 1.80 -2.89
C LYS A 104 16.06 2.14 -2.02
N GLN A 105 16.04 3.29 -1.37
CA GLN A 105 17.11 3.69 -0.47
C GLN A 105 17.25 2.71 0.70
N LEU A 106 16.12 2.32 1.28
CA LEU A 106 16.12 1.40 2.41
C LEU A 106 16.55 0.00 1.99
N GLN A 107 16.14 -0.44 0.81
CA GLN A 107 16.60 -1.71 0.28
C GLN A 107 18.12 -1.70 0.08
N SER A 108 18.66 -0.62 -0.42
CA SER A 108 20.11 -0.51 -0.59
C SER A 108 20.84 -0.55 0.73
N HIS A 109 20.23 -0.02 1.76
CA HIS A 109 20.85 0.03 3.08
C HIS A 109 20.77 -1.32 3.80
N PHE A 110 19.62 -1.96 3.80
CA PHE A 110 19.39 -3.18 4.56
C PHE A 110 19.59 -4.45 3.76
N ASN A 111 19.49 -4.39 2.44
CA ASN A 111 19.68 -5.54 1.57
C ASN A 111 20.56 -5.13 0.39
N PRO A 112 21.82 -4.77 0.64
CA PRO A 112 22.67 -4.30 -0.45
C PRO A 112 22.93 -5.40 -1.47
N PRO A 113 23.09 -5.06 -2.74
CA PRO A 113 23.47 -6.04 -3.76
C PRO A 113 24.87 -6.56 -3.48
N ARG A 114 25.12 -7.78 -3.91
CA ARG A 114 26.43 -8.41 -3.71
C ARG A 114 27.34 -8.18 -4.89
#